data_8881804d29b11f9866cb42f1b70c112f
#
_entry.id   8881804d29b11f9866cb42f1b70c112f
#
_cell.length_a   1.000
_cell.length_b   1.000
_cell.length_c   1.000
_cell.angle_alpha   90.00
_cell.angle_beta   90.00
_cell.angle_gamma   90.00
#
_symmetry.space_group_name_H-M   'P 1'
#
loop_
_entity.id
_entity.type
_entity.pdbx_description
1 polymer ?
#
loop_
_entity_poly.entity_id
_entity_poly.type
_entity_poly.pdbx_seq_one_letter_code
_entity_poly.pdbx_strand_id
1 'polypeptide(L)'
;NHVDGIEKGGELWIKGPNIMQGYIMPDNPGVLVPLEGGWYHTGDVVEIDEIGFVYIRDRIKRFAKIGGEMVSLNAVDEMVRKAYEWMGGEFDYGVVAVPHESKGEQIVLVTNNRHVEQDVLHSYIRNNGMSELFLPRIILFRDKLPVFATGKADNVTLKKEVLEELSAKNSVAA
;
A
#
# COMPACT_ATOMS: atom_id res chain seq x y z
N ASN A 1 12.38 -14.78 -3.72
CA ASN A 1 11.31 -15.77 -3.54
C ASN A 1 10.03 -15.33 -4.23
N HIS A 2 9.33 -16.28 -4.85
CA HIS A 2 8.04 -16.01 -5.48
C HIS A 2 7.01 -15.51 -4.45
N VAL A 3 6.16 -14.56 -4.88
CA VAL A 3 5.04 -14.06 -4.08
C VAL A 3 3.76 -14.37 -4.86
N ASP A 4 2.85 -15.13 -4.25
CA ASP A 4 1.60 -15.53 -4.86
C ASP A 4 0.78 -14.30 -5.29
N GLY A 5 0.31 -14.31 -6.54
CA GLY A 5 -0.46 -13.22 -7.14
C GLY A 5 0.37 -12.08 -7.72
N ILE A 6 1.70 -12.15 -7.69
CA ILE A 6 2.59 -11.23 -8.41
C ILE A 6 3.19 -11.98 -9.61
N GLU A 7 2.74 -11.64 -10.81
CA GLU A 7 3.14 -12.36 -12.04
C GLU A 7 4.63 -12.25 -12.36
N LYS A 8 5.23 -11.09 -12.08
CA LYS A 8 6.66 -10.83 -12.33
C LYS A 8 7.35 -10.35 -11.09
N GLY A 9 8.49 -10.99 -10.79
CA GLY A 9 9.30 -10.65 -9.64
C GLY A 9 9.02 -11.52 -8.42
N GLY A 10 9.61 -11.13 -7.29
CA GLY A 10 9.48 -11.83 -6.02
C GLY A 10 10.07 -11.02 -4.89
N GLU A 11 9.88 -11.47 -3.66
CA GLU A 11 10.47 -10.82 -2.50
C GLU A 11 12.00 -10.96 -2.51
N LEU A 12 12.69 -9.85 -2.33
CA LEU A 12 14.13 -9.82 -2.19
C LEU A 12 14.54 -10.27 -0.78
N TRP A 13 15.25 -11.38 -0.73
CA TRP A 13 15.91 -11.85 0.48
C TRP A 13 17.42 -11.73 0.32
N ILE A 14 18.11 -11.23 1.33
CA ILE A 14 19.55 -10.96 1.30
C ILE A 14 20.22 -11.70 2.44
N LYS A 15 21.38 -12.29 2.15
CA LYS A 15 22.26 -12.92 3.14
C LYS A 15 23.71 -12.59 2.84
N GLY A 16 24.48 -12.22 3.85
CA GLY A 16 25.88 -11.91 3.70
C GLY A 16 26.49 -11.30 4.96
N PRO A 17 27.81 -11.09 4.99
CA PRO A 17 28.52 -10.59 6.17
C PRO A 17 28.18 -9.13 6.51
N ASN A 18 27.59 -8.38 5.58
CA ASN A 18 27.18 -6.97 5.73
C ASN A 18 25.72 -6.81 6.16
N ILE A 19 25.00 -7.93 6.36
CA ILE A 19 23.60 -7.87 6.80
C ILE A 19 23.54 -7.86 8.33
N MET A 20 22.53 -7.12 8.87
CA MET A 20 22.29 -7.08 10.31
C MET A 20 22.13 -8.49 10.89
N GLN A 21 22.50 -8.68 12.14
CA GLN A 21 22.38 -9.97 12.81
C GLN A 21 20.94 -10.27 13.30
N GLY A 22 20.10 -9.27 13.46
CA GLY A 22 18.74 -9.41 13.96
C GLY A 22 18.11 -8.09 14.37
N TYR A 23 17.00 -8.16 15.09
CA TYR A 23 16.21 -7.04 15.57
C TYR A 23 16.26 -6.93 17.09
N ILE A 24 16.21 -5.71 17.61
CA ILE A 24 15.89 -5.43 19.02
C ILE A 24 14.44 -4.95 19.05
N MET A 25 13.57 -5.73 19.69
CA MET A 25 12.15 -5.42 19.75
C MET A 25 11.83 -4.46 20.90
N PRO A 26 10.86 -3.53 20.74
CA PRO A 26 10.50 -2.57 21.78
C PRO A 26 9.99 -3.20 23.07
N ASP A 27 9.31 -4.32 22.99
CA ASP A 27 8.76 -5.09 24.12
C ASP A 27 9.81 -5.97 24.83
N ASN A 28 10.99 -6.12 24.22
CA ASN A 28 12.11 -6.86 24.82
C ASN A 28 13.45 -6.17 24.53
N PRO A 29 13.67 -4.95 25.07
CA PRO A 29 14.86 -4.16 24.80
C PRO A 29 16.13 -4.87 25.32
N GLY A 30 17.18 -4.84 24.51
CA GLY A 30 18.48 -5.47 24.86
C GLY A 30 18.60 -6.95 24.46
N VAL A 31 17.55 -7.56 23.98
CA VAL A 31 17.60 -8.94 23.44
C VAL A 31 17.58 -8.90 21.91
N LEU A 32 18.64 -9.44 21.31
CA LEU A 32 18.72 -9.60 19.87
C LEU A 32 17.88 -10.80 19.42
N VAL A 33 16.89 -10.55 18.57
CA VAL A 33 16.14 -11.58 17.86
C VAL A 33 16.83 -11.83 16.52
N PRO A 34 17.49 -12.98 16.32
CA PRO A 34 18.27 -13.23 15.13
C PRO A 34 17.37 -13.37 13.90
N LEU A 35 17.95 -13.11 12.72
CA LEU A 35 17.28 -13.37 11.44
C LEU A 35 17.09 -14.88 11.24
N GLU A 36 15.93 -15.28 10.75
CA GLU A 36 15.62 -16.67 10.44
C GLU A 36 16.56 -17.23 9.36
N GLY A 37 17.32 -18.28 9.70
CA GLY A 37 18.33 -18.84 8.81
C GLY A 37 19.41 -17.85 8.36
N GLY A 38 19.51 -16.68 8.98
CA GLY A 38 20.43 -15.59 8.60
C GLY A 38 20.01 -14.84 7.34
N TRP A 39 18.76 -14.96 6.89
CA TRP A 39 18.21 -14.23 5.76
C TRP A 39 17.48 -12.97 6.21
N TYR A 40 17.81 -11.85 5.58
CA TYR A 40 17.09 -10.58 5.74
C TYR A 40 16.00 -10.50 4.67
N HIS A 41 14.76 -10.54 5.10
CA HIS A 41 13.57 -10.30 4.28
C HIS A 41 13.38 -8.80 4.15
N THR A 42 13.67 -8.25 2.96
CA THR A 42 13.63 -6.79 2.77
C THR A 42 12.20 -6.25 2.73
N GLY A 43 11.25 -7.11 2.36
CA GLY A 43 9.86 -6.75 2.08
C GLY A 43 9.71 -5.98 0.75
N ASP A 44 10.78 -5.86 -0.04
CA ASP A 44 10.73 -5.28 -1.37
C ASP A 44 10.43 -6.38 -2.40
N VAL A 45 9.53 -6.08 -3.33
CA VAL A 45 9.28 -6.88 -4.52
C VAL A 45 10.21 -6.40 -5.62
N VAL A 46 11.00 -7.32 -6.16
CA VAL A 46 12.01 -7.01 -7.17
C VAL A 46 11.87 -7.90 -8.40
N GLU A 47 12.30 -7.37 -9.53
CA GLU A 47 12.56 -8.12 -10.75
C GLU A 47 14.08 -8.10 -11.00
N ILE A 48 14.63 -9.23 -11.40
CA ILE A 48 16.04 -9.36 -11.75
C ILE A 48 16.11 -9.67 -13.24
N ASP A 49 16.85 -8.87 -14.00
CA ASP A 49 17.02 -9.12 -15.41
C ASP A 49 18.08 -10.21 -15.69
N GLU A 50 18.23 -10.55 -16.98
CA GLU A 50 19.12 -11.64 -17.43
C GLU A 50 20.62 -11.37 -17.14
N ILE A 51 21.01 -10.11 -16.93
CA ILE A 51 22.38 -9.70 -16.60
C ILE A 51 22.58 -9.41 -15.12
N GLY A 52 21.54 -9.61 -14.29
CA GLY A 52 21.61 -9.56 -12.84
C GLY A 52 21.33 -8.20 -12.19
N PHE A 53 20.81 -7.22 -12.93
CA PHE A 53 20.33 -5.98 -12.33
C PHE A 53 19.02 -6.20 -11.58
N VAL A 54 18.93 -5.62 -10.38
CA VAL A 54 17.78 -5.70 -9.49
C VAL A 54 16.96 -4.43 -9.60
N TYR A 55 15.70 -4.56 -10.03
CA TYR A 55 14.75 -3.47 -10.14
C TYR A 55 13.72 -3.58 -9.03
N ILE A 56 13.69 -2.61 -8.11
CA ILE A 56 12.67 -2.54 -7.07
C ILE A 56 11.37 -2.10 -7.73
N ARG A 57 10.34 -2.96 -7.64
CA ARG A 57 9.02 -2.72 -8.23
C ARG A 57 8.02 -2.19 -7.23
N ASP A 58 8.00 -2.75 -6.03
CA ASP A 58 7.04 -2.38 -4.98
C ASP A 58 7.49 -2.90 -3.61
N ARG A 59 6.62 -2.73 -2.60
CA ARG A 59 6.76 -3.32 -1.28
C ARG A 59 5.62 -4.29 -0.99
N ILE A 60 5.89 -5.45 -0.39
CA ILE A 60 4.87 -6.46 -0.05
C ILE A 60 3.73 -5.85 0.78
N LYS A 61 4.05 -4.98 1.75
CA LYS A 61 3.06 -4.30 2.59
C LYS A 61 2.21 -3.25 1.85
N ARG A 62 2.53 -2.96 0.58
CA ARG A 62 1.80 -2.05 -0.29
C ARG A 62 0.93 -2.79 -1.31
N PHE A 63 0.63 -4.06 -1.06
CA PHE A 63 -0.38 -4.80 -1.82
C PHE A 63 -1.65 -5.02 -0.99
N ALA A 64 -2.78 -5.01 -1.68
CA ALA A 64 -4.07 -5.45 -1.17
C ALA A 64 -4.47 -6.75 -1.85
N LYS A 65 -5.02 -7.72 -1.09
CA LYS A 65 -5.56 -8.96 -1.64
C LYS A 65 -7.07 -8.83 -1.82
N ILE A 66 -7.51 -8.59 -3.04
CA ILE A 66 -8.92 -8.31 -3.38
C ILE A 66 -9.46 -9.39 -4.29
N GLY A 67 -10.41 -10.19 -3.80
CA GLY A 67 -11.00 -11.28 -4.57
C GLY A 67 -10.00 -12.37 -5.00
N GLY A 68 -8.89 -12.51 -4.27
CA GLY A 68 -7.80 -13.43 -4.60
C GLY A 68 -6.67 -12.81 -5.40
N GLU A 69 -6.86 -11.64 -5.99
CA GLU A 69 -5.88 -10.91 -6.79
C GLU A 69 -5.04 -9.96 -5.92
N MET A 70 -3.76 -9.83 -6.24
CA MET A 70 -2.85 -8.89 -5.59
C MET A 70 -2.86 -7.55 -6.33
N VAL A 71 -3.31 -6.50 -5.65
CA VAL A 71 -3.42 -5.14 -6.20
C VAL A 71 -2.38 -4.25 -5.55
N SER A 72 -1.47 -3.68 -6.35
CA SER A 72 -0.47 -2.71 -5.87
C SER A 72 -1.13 -1.40 -5.48
N LEU A 73 -0.99 -1.00 -4.21
CA LEU A 73 -1.47 0.30 -3.73
C LEU A 73 -0.63 1.45 -4.30
N ASN A 74 0.64 1.21 -4.68
CA ASN A 74 1.46 2.20 -5.36
C ASN A 74 0.96 2.46 -6.79
N ALA A 75 0.49 1.42 -7.49
CA ALA A 75 -0.16 1.60 -8.79
C ALA A 75 -1.49 2.36 -8.67
N VAL A 76 -2.23 2.17 -7.57
CA VAL A 76 -3.43 2.97 -7.27
C VAL A 76 -3.06 4.42 -6.94
N ASP A 77 -2.01 4.67 -6.15
CA ASP A 77 -1.48 6.02 -5.90
C ASP A 77 -1.16 6.72 -7.24
N GLU A 78 -0.44 6.04 -8.14
CA GLU A 78 -0.08 6.59 -9.45
C GLU A 78 -1.31 6.87 -10.32
N MET A 79 -2.29 5.97 -10.30
CA MET A 79 -3.56 6.14 -11.00
C MET A 79 -4.32 7.37 -10.50
N VAL A 80 -4.44 7.55 -9.18
CA VAL A 80 -5.08 8.73 -8.58
C VAL A 80 -4.35 10.00 -9.00
N ARG A 81 -3.03 10.02 -8.86
CA ARG A 81 -2.21 11.16 -9.27
C ARG A 81 -2.42 11.54 -10.74
N LYS A 82 -2.38 10.58 -11.64
CA LYS A 82 -2.58 10.82 -13.09
C LYS A 82 -4.01 11.24 -13.43
N ALA A 83 -5.00 10.63 -12.78
CA ALA A 83 -6.40 10.99 -13.01
C ALA A 83 -6.72 12.45 -12.69
N TYR A 84 -5.96 13.05 -11.77
CA TYR A 84 -6.13 14.44 -11.30
C TYR A 84 -4.97 15.37 -11.68
N GLU A 85 -4.03 14.96 -12.52
CA GLU A 85 -2.90 15.77 -12.97
C GLU A 85 -3.35 17.09 -13.63
N TRP A 86 -4.52 17.10 -14.30
CA TRP A 86 -5.11 18.25 -14.97
C TRP A 86 -5.57 19.37 -14.01
N MET A 87 -5.76 19.05 -12.71
CA MET A 87 -6.19 20.05 -11.71
C MET A 87 -5.08 21.04 -11.35
N GLY A 88 -3.82 20.78 -11.73
CA GLY A 88 -2.69 21.69 -11.61
C GLY A 88 -2.32 22.10 -10.17
N GLY A 89 -2.92 21.48 -9.17
CA GLY A 89 -2.66 21.71 -7.75
C GLY A 89 -2.21 20.44 -7.04
N GLU A 90 -1.25 20.57 -6.15
CA GLU A 90 -0.96 19.48 -5.20
C GLU A 90 -2.10 19.37 -4.19
N PHE A 91 -2.62 18.18 -4.02
CA PHE A 91 -3.55 17.85 -2.94
C PHE A 91 -3.03 16.61 -2.21
N ASP A 92 -3.30 16.58 -0.91
CA ASP A 92 -2.88 15.45 -0.11
C ASP A 92 -3.88 14.30 -0.26
N TYR A 93 -3.35 13.12 -0.46
CA TYR A 93 -4.13 11.89 -0.43
C TYR A 93 -3.28 10.72 0.06
N GLY A 94 -3.96 9.67 0.48
CA GLY A 94 -3.34 8.40 0.82
C GLY A 94 -4.26 7.25 0.46
N VAL A 95 -3.66 6.14 0.02
CA VAL A 95 -4.36 4.92 -0.35
C VAL A 95 -4.03 3.83 0.64
N VAL A 96 -5.05 3.23 1.24
CA VAL A 96 -4.91 2.12 2.18
C VAL A 96 -5.86 0.99 1.82
N ALA A 97 -5.47 -0.23 2.19
CA ALA A 97 -6.34 -1.40 2.10
C ALA A 97 -6.88 -1.75 3.49
N VAL A 98 -8.18 -2.00 3.56
CA VAL A 98 -8.88 -2.42 4.77
C VAL A 98 -9.64 -3.72 4.54
N PRO A 99 -9.92 -4.54 5.58
CA PRO A 99 -10.70 -5.75 5.45
C PRO A 99 -12.07 -5.51 4.82
N HIS A 100 -12.53 -6.47 4.02
CA HIS A 100 -13.85 -6.51 3.43
C HIS A 100 -14.46 -7.90 3.59
N GLU A 101 -15.71 -7.99 4.00
CA GLU A 101 -16.38 -9.25 4.40
C GLU A 101 -16.32 -10.36 3.35
N SER A 102 -16.49 -10.03 2.07
CA SER A 102 -16.58 -11.04 1.00
C SER A 102 -15.40 -11.06 0.03
N LYS A 103 -14.53 -10.02 0.02
CA LYS A 103 -13.46 -9.86 -0.97
C LYS A 103 -12.05 -9.92 -0.38
N GLY A 104 -11.94 -10.18 0.92
CA GLY A 104 -10.69 -10.11 1.67
C GLY A 104 -10.35 -8.67 2.03
N GLU A 105 -9.94 -7.85 1.09
CA GLU A 105 -9.67 -6.42 1.31
C GLU A 105 -10.40 -5.54 0.30
N GLN A 106 -10.46 -4.24 0.60
CA GLN A 106 -10.93 -3.17 -0.28
C GLN A 106 -10.04 -1.94 -0.16
N ILE A 107 -9.99 -1.16 -1.22
CA ILE A 107 -9.19 0.06 -1.27
C ILE A 107 -10.02 1.24 -0.76
N VAL A 108 -9.40 2.03 0.12
CA VAL A 108 -9.93 3.30 0.62
C VAL A 108 -8.96 4.40 0.20
N LEU A 109 -9.50 5.43 -0.44
CA LEU A 109 -8.80 6.68 -0.74
C LEU A 109 -9.18 7.71 0.32
N VAL A 110 -8.19 8.31 0.97
CA VAL A 110 -8.38 9.43 1.90
C VAL A 110 -7.76 10.66 1.28
N THR A 111 -8.48 11.79 1.24
CA THR A 111 -8.01 13.02 0.59
C THR A 111 -8.51 14.27 1.29
N ASN A 112 -7.76 15.38 1.16
CA ASN A 112 -8.20 16.70 1.58
C ASN A 112 -8.96 17.47 0.48
N ASN A 113 -9.01 16.93 -0.73
CA ASN A 113 -9.66 17.57 -1.88
C ASN A 113 -11.07 17.00 -2.12
N ARG A 114 -12.10 17.81 -1.90
CA ARG A 114 -13.51 17.45 -2.08
C ARG A 114 -13.96 17.29 -3.54
N HIS A 115 -13.11 17.65 -4.50
CA HIS A 115 -13.37 17.43 -5.92
C HIS A 115 -12.88 16.05 -6.43
N VAL A 116 -12.39 15.22 -5.52
CA VAL A 116 -12.05 13.84 -5.85
C VAL A 116 -13.33 13.01 -5.87
N GLU A 117 -13.70 12.54 -7.05
CA GLU A 117 -14.95 11.82 -7.32
C GLU A 117 -14.66 10.42 -7.86
N GLN A 118 -15.48 9.46 -7.46
CA GLN A 118 -15.32 8.06 -7.91
C GLN A 118 -15.51 7.90 -9.41
N ASP A 119 -16.41 8.68 -10.02
CA ASP A 119 -16.69 8.62 -11.46
C ASP A 119 -15.51 9.05 -12.32
N VAL A 120 -14.72 10.01 -11.86
CA VAL A 120 -13.47 10.43 -12.53
C VAL A 120 -12.44 9.29 -12.51
N LEU A 121 -12.26 8.66 -11.35
CA LEU A 121 -11.35 7.52 -11.21
C LEU A 121 -11.82 6.32 -12.05
N HIS A 122 -13.11 6.04 -12.05
CA HIS A 122 -13.70 4.96 -12.85
C HIS A 122 -13.51 5.20 -14.36
N SER A 123 -13.76 6.44 -14.79
CA SER A 123 -13.54 6.82 -16.20
C SER A 123 -12.07 6.71 -16.58
N TYR A 124 -11.14 7.12 -15.70
CA TYR A 124 -9.72 6.97 -15.93
C TYR A 124 -9.31 5.48 -16.09
N ILE A 125 -9.74 4.62 -15.16
CA ILE A 125 -9.48 3.17 -15.20
C ILE A 125 -9.95 2.57 -16.53
N ARG A 126 -11.20 2.86 -16.93
CA ARG A 126 -11.79 2.35 -18.16
C ARG A 126 -11.04 2.82 -19.40
N ASN A 127 -10.69 4.11 -19.48
CA ASN A 127 -10.02 4.68 -20.63
C ASN A 127 -8.57 4.20 -20.79
N ASN A 128 -7.95 3.73 -19.70
CA ASN A 128 -6.58 3.21 -19.72
C ASN A 128 -6.51 1.67 -19.67
N GLY A 129 -7.65 0.96 -19.81
CA GLY A 129 -7.68 -0.50 -19.82
C GLY A 129 -7.23 -1.15 -18.53
N MET A 130 -7.33 -0.43 -17.41
CA MET A 130 -6.94 -0.93 -16.08
C MET A 130 -8.05 -1.81 -15.49
N SER A 131 -7.68 -2.71 -14.58
CA SER A 131 -8.64 -3.53 -13.85
C SER A 131 -9.47 -2.67 -12.89
N GLU A 132 -10.75 -2.98 -12.76
CA GLU A 132 -11.67 -2.37 -11.78
C GLU A 132 -11.27 -2.64 -10.31
N LEU A 133 -10.37 -3.59 -10.07
CA LEU A 133 -9.83 -3.85 -8.74
C LEU A 133 -8.98 -2.69 -8.20
N PHE A 134 -8.48 -1.82 -9.08
CA PHE A 134 -7.74 -0.61 -8.70
C PHE A 134 -8.63 0.52 -8.20
N LEU A 135 -9.97 0.42 -8.41
CA LEU A 135 -10.89 1.48 -8.02
C LEU A 135 -11.07 1.53 -6.50
N PRO A 136 -10.74 2.66 -5.84
CA PRO A 136 -11.10 2.87 -4.45
C PRO A 136 -12.63 2.82 -4.29
N ARG A 137 -13.12 1.94 -3.43
CA ARG A 137 -14.57 1.78 -3.19
C ARG A 137 -15.11 2.76 -2.17
N ILE A 138 -14.22 3.31 -1.36
CA ILE A 138 -14.55 4.32 -0.35
C ILE A 138 -13.62 5.51 -0.56
N ILE A 139 -14.18 6.72 -0.55
CA ILE A 139 -13.44 7.97 -0.52
C ILE A 139 -13.79 8.69 0.78
N LEU A 140 -12.79 8.98 1.59
CA LEU A 140 -12.92 9.71 2.85
C LEU A 140 -12.27 11.09 2.73
N PHE A 141 -12.94 12.10 3.25
CA PHE A 141 -12.43 13.47 3.24
C PHE A 141 -11.91 13.84 4.61
N ARG A 142 -10.68 14.39 4.65
CA ARG A 142 -10.03 14.88 5.87
C ARG A 142 -9.25 16.15 5.56
N ASP A 143 -9.31 17.14 6.43
CA ASP A 143 -8.57 18.40 6.23
C ASP A 143 -7.06 18.20 6.29
N LYS A 144 -6.59 17.19 7.03
CA LYS A 144 -5.17 16.82 7.13
C LYS A 144 -5.02 15.30 7.14
N LEU A 145 -3.98 14.83 6.49
CA LEU A 145 -3.56 13.44 6.51
C LEU A 145 -2.33 13.28 7.44
N PRO A 146 -2.17 12.12 8.09
CA PRO A 146 -0.99 11.87 8.91
C PRO A 146 0.28 11.81 8.06
N VAL A 147 1.32 12.52 8.51
CA VAL A 147 2.64 12.55 7.89
C VAL A 147 3.72 12.33 8.95
N PHE A 148 4.81 11.69 8.55
CA PHE A 148 6.00 11.62 9.38
C PHE A 148 6.66 13.00 9.53
N ALA A 149 7.55 13.16 10.51
CA ALA A 149 8.35 14.38 10.67
C ALA A 149 9.18 14.74 9.42
N THR A 150 9.41 13.80 8.54
CA THR A 150 10.08 13.99 7.24
C THR A 150 9.16 14.53 6.14
N GLY A 151 7.87 14.75 6.41
CA GLY A 151 6.86 15.16 5.43
C GLY A 151 6.29 14.02 4.57
N LYS A 152 6.79 12.78 4.72
CA LYS A 152 6.24 11.63 3.99
C LYS A 152 4.93 11.17 4.60
N ALA A 153 4.00 10.69 3.75
CA ALA A 153 2.72 10.13 4.19
C ALA A 153 2.92 8.95 5.18
N ASP A 154 2.25 8.98 6.32
CA ASP A 154 2.23 7.90 7.30
C ASP A 154 1.03 6.98 7.03
N ASN A 155 1.20 6.08 6.08
CA ASN A 155 0.16 5.13 5.70
C ASN A 155 -0.20 4.13 6.82
N VAL A 156 0.66 3.92 7.82
CA VAL A 156 0.39 3.03 8.96
C VAL A 156 -0.62 3.68 9.88
N THR A 157 -0.36 4.91 10.28
CA THR A 157 -1.31 5.70 11.09
C THR A 157 -2.61 5.92 10.31
N LEU A 158 -2.54 6.26 9.02
CA LEU A 158 -3.71 6.46 8.18
C LEU A 158 -4.60 5.21 8.13
N LYS A 159 -4.01 4.02 7.91
CA LYS A 159 -4.76 2.75 7.89
C LYS A 159 -5.46 2.49 9.23
N LYS A 160 -4.77 2.73 10.36
CA LYS A 160 -5.34 2.56 11.69
C LYS A 160 -6.56 3.45 11.90
N GLU A 161 -6.43 4.74 11.60
CA GLU A 161 -7.53 5.71 11.74
C GLU A 161 -8.74 5.39 10.84
N VAL A 162 -8.48 4.94 9.60
CA VAL A 162 -9.56 4.50 8.68
C VAL A 162 -10.29 3.29 9.23
N LEU A 163 -9.57 2.31 9.79
CA LEU A 163 -10.18 1.13 10.41
C LEU A 163 -11.07 1.50 11.59
N GLU A 164 -10.62 2.41 12.46
CA GLU A 164 -11.38 2.91 13.60
C GLU A 164 -12.68 3.61 13.14
N GLU A 165 -12.57 4.48 12.12
CA GLU A 165 -13.72 5.21 11.57
C GLU A 165 -14.75 4.27 10.94
N LEU A 166 -14.32 3.30 10.13
CA LEU A 166 -15.24 2.35 9.49
C LEU A 166 -15.90 1.41 10.51
N SER A 167 -15.18 0.98 11.54
CA SER A 167 -15.72 0.17 12.62
C SER A 167 -16.78 0.93 13.42
N ALA A 168 -16.56 2.21 13.71
CA ALA A 168 -17.53 3.07 14.38
C ALA A 168 -18.83 3.27 13.56
N LYS A 169 -18.70 3.44 12.24
CA LYS A 169 -19.86 3.57 11.35
C LYS A 169 -20.71 2.29 11.30
N ASN A 170 -20.07 1.13 11.28
CA ASN A 170 -20.78 -0.16 11.26
C ASN A 170 -21.49 -0.45 12.58
N SER A 171 -20.96 0.00 13.72
CA SER A 171 -21.60 -0.18 15.04
C SER A 171 -22.81 0.74 15.29
N VAL A 172 -22.95 1.82 14.51
CA VAL A 172 -24.10 2.75 14.59
C VAL A 172 -25.22 2.32 13.64
N ALA A 173 -24.92 1.50 12.63
CA ALA A 173 -25.87 1.03 11.61
C ALA A 173 -26.52 -0.33 11.93
N ALA A 174 -26.08 -1.00 13.02
CA ALA A 174 -26.62 -2.26 13.53
C ALA A 174 -27.55 -2.03 14.74
#